data_92fd9142cea688b04a1ce6546dd70f2e
#
_entry.id   92fd9142cea688b04a1ce6546dd70f2e
#
_cell.length_a   1.000
_cell.length_b   1.000
_cell.length_c   1.000
_cell.angle_alpha   90.00
_cell.angle_beta   90.00
_cell.angle_gamma   90.00
#
_symmetry.space_group_name_H-M   'P 1'
#
loop_
_entity.id
_entity.type
_entity.pdbx_description
1 polymer ?
#
loop_
_entity_poly.entity_id
_entity_poly.type
_entity_poly.pdbx_seq_one_letter_code
_entity_poly.pdbx_strand_id
1 'polypeptide(L)'
;MSAGTFHVYSHSVWAAELFRDDRDRMAFLRELARAGDKAHWLCLGFCVMGSHYHLLLDVDDDALPVGMHSLNFRHAVAFNVRHGMKGHVLGARYDAARIESDEHLLTVFRYIMRNPVEAGLCDRPEDWPWSSYAATIGRAEPHSFVNPSRILACFDGPPELAAARLHAFVTEL
;
A
#
# COMPACT_ATOMS: atom_id res chain seq x y z
N MET A 1 6.38 -20.75 12.51
CA MET A 1 6.30 -19.52 11.68
C MET A 1 4.92 -18.96 11.92
N SER A 2 4.84 -17.71 12.32
CA SER A 2 3.56 -17.03 12.62
C SER A 2 3.27 -16.08 11.46
N ALA A 3 2.16 -16.30 10.76
CA ALA A 3 1.66 -15.37 9.78
C ALA A 3 0.91 -14.22 10.49
N GLY A 4 0.97 -13.04 9.96
CA GLY A 4 0.29 -11.87 10.50
C GLY A 4 -0.07 -10.86 9.44
N THR A 5 -1.00 -9.99 9.81
CA THR A 5 -1.31 -8.80 9.01
C THR A 5 -0.50 -7.62 9.53
N PHE A 6 0.11 -6.89 8.63
CA PHE A 6 0.94 -5.73 8.97
C PHE A 6 0.56 -4.51 8.16
N HIS A 7 0.49 -3.37 8.83
CA HIS A 7 0.59 -2.07 8.21
C HIS A 7 2.07 -1.71 8.09
N VAL A 8 2.56 -1.63 6.87
CA VAL A 8 3.95 -1.33 6.56
C VAL A 8 4.03 0.01 5.85
N TYR A 9 4.95 0.87 6.28
CA TYR A 9 5.16 2.15 5.64
C TYR A 9 6.63 2.56 5.65
N SER A 10 7.02 3.40 4.72
CA SER A 10 8.36 3.95 4.63
C SER A 10 8.32 5.35 4.04
N HIS A 11 9.22 6.20 4.52
CA HIS A 11 9.35 7.59 4.11
C HIS A 11 10.69 7.83 3.42
N SER A 12 10.72 8.87 2.59
CA SER A 12 11.96 9.39 2.01
C SER A 12 12.87 10.03 3.07
N VAL A 13 14.15 10.15 2.74
CA VAL A 13 15.11 10.94 3.51
C VAL A 13 14.78 12.43 3.36
N TRP A 14 14.76 13.19 4.47
CA TRP A 14 14.67 14.65 4.47
C TRP A 14 13.42 15.23 3.79
N ALA A 15 12.29 14.55 3.84
CA ALA A 15 11.05 14.96 3.16
C ALA A 15 11.22 15.16 1.63
N ALA A 16 12.25 14.55 1.03
CA ALA A 16 12.43 14.55 -0.41
C ALA A 16 11.32 13.73 -1.09
N GLU A 17 11.15 13.89 -2.39
CA GLU A 17 10.22 13.07 -3.15
C GLU A 17 10.81 11.66 -3.32
N LEU A 18 10.05 10.65 -2.90
CA LEU A 18 10.30 9.23 -3.15
C LEU A 18 9.76 8.81 -4.53
N PHE A 19 8.77 9.56 -5.01
CA PHE A 19 8.11 9.37 -6.30
C PHE A 19 7.90 10.75 -6.95
N ARG A 20 8.73 11.11 -7.92
CA ARG A 20 8.66 12.40 -8.60
C ARG A 20 7.54 12.47 -9.64
N ASP A 21 7.23 11.33 -10.24
CA ASP A 21 6.20 11.23 -11.26
C ASP A 21 5.59 9.82 -11.33
N ASP A 22 4.68 9.63 -12.26
CA ASP A 22 3.95 8.38 -12.46
C ASP A 22 4.84 7.21 -12.88
N ARG A 23 5.97 7.47 -13.54
CA ARG A 23 6.92 6.41 -13.91
C ARG A 23 7.61 5.82 -12.69
N ASP A 24 7.93 6.64 -11.70
CA ASP A 24 8.49 6.16 -10.42
C ASP A 24 7.47 5.30 -9.67
N ARG A 25 6.21 5.76 -9.61
CA ARG A 25 5.12 5.00 -8.97
C ARG A 25 4.85 3.68 -9.68
N MET A 26 4.79 3.69 -11.01
CA MET A 26 4.65 2.46 -11.80
C MET A 26 5.82 1.49 -11.61
N ALA A 27 7.06 2.01 -11.54
CA ALA A 27 8.23 1.19 -11.26
C ALA A 27 8.14 0.55 -9.88
N PHE A 28 7.74 1.30 -8.86
CA PHE A 28 7.53 0.80 -7.50
C PHE A 28 6.46 -0.30 -7.46
N LEU A 29 5.30 -0.10 -8.10
CA LEU A 29 4.23 -1.11 -8.11
C LEU A 29 4.66 -2.42 -8.79
N ARG A 30 5.52 -2.36 -9.84
CA ARG A 30 6.13 -3.56 -10.42
C ARG A 30 7.06 -4.28 -9.44
N GLU A 31 7.86 -3.55 -8.69
CA GLU A 31 8.74 -4.15 -7.68
C GLU A 31 7.95 -4.67 -6.47
N LEU A 32 6.82 -4.02 -6.13
CA LEU A 32 5.89 -4.51 -5.10
C LEU A 32 5.29 -5.86 -5.48
N ALA A 33 4.82 -6.01 -6.72
CA ALA A 33 4.32 -7.28 -7.23
C ALA A 33 5.40 -8.38 -7.18
N ARG A 34 6.62 -8.09 -7.66
CA ARG A 34 7.75 -9.03 -7.62
C ARG A 34 8.16 -9.42 -6.21
N ALA A 35 8.15 -8.47 -5.28
CA ALA A 35 8.48 -8.74 -3.89
C ALA A 35 7.41 -9.65 -3.24
N GLY A 36 6.13 -9.43 -3.58
CA GLY A 36 5.02 -10.26 -3.15
C GLY A 36 5.15 -11.71 -3.61
N ASP A 37 5.44 -11.90 -4.91
CA ASP A 37 5.66 -13.24 -5.47
C ASP A 37 6.82 -13.96 -4.78
N LYS A 38 7.92 -13.25 -4.50
CA LYS A 38 9.12 -13.81 -3.88
C LYS A 38 8.95 -14.10 -2.38
N ALA A 39 8.29 -13.21 -1.65
CA ALA A 39 8.08 -13.31 -0.20
C ALA A 39 6.78 -14.04 0.15
N HIS A 40 5.99 -14.43 -0.86
CA HIS A 40 4.69 -15.09 -0.71
C HIS A 40 3.72 -14.34 0.20
N TRP A 41 3.75 -13.01 0.17
CA TRP A 41 2.78 -12.20 0.88
C TRP A 41 1.51 -11.93 0.08
N LEU A 42 0.41 -11.67 0.77
CA LEU A 42 -0.80 -11.14 0.16
C LEU A 42 -0.87 -9.63 0.43
N CYS A 43 -0.90 -8.83 -0.64
CA CYS A 43 -1.17 -7.41 -0.52
C CYS A 43 -2.68 -7.19 -0.43
N LEU A 44 -3.17 -6.74 0.73
CA LEU A 44 -4.58 -6.44 0.96
C LEU A 44 -4.95 -5.04 0.48
N GLY A 45 -3.98 -4.14 0.40
CA GLY A 45 -4.14 -2.79 -0.08
C GLY A 45 -2.85 -1.98 -0.03
N PHE A 46 -2.78 -0.93 -0.84
CA PHE A 46 -1.65 -0.01 -0.86
C PHE A 46 -2.09 1.42 -1.16
N CYS A 47 -1.25 2.38 -0.76
CA CYS A 47 -1.33 3.77 -1.18
C CYS A 47 0.09 4.33 -1.34
N VAL A 48 0.40 4.84 -2.55
CA VAL A 48 1.68 5.46 -2.89
C VAL A 48 1.49 6.97 -2.98
N MET A 49 2.18 7.69 -2.11
CA MET A 49 2.13 9.15 -2.01
C MET A 49 3.29 9.80 -2.82
N GLY A 50 3.67 11.01 -2.49
CA GLY A 50 4.87 11.67 -3.07
C GLY A 50 6.15 11.30 -2.31
N SER A 51 6.13 11.38 -0.99
CA SER A 51 7.30 11.20 -0.11
C SER A 51 7.29 9.89 0.68
N HIS A 52 6.24 9.09 0.60
CA HIS A 52 6.07 7.85 1.36
C HIS A 52 5.07 6.92 0.69
N TYR A 53 4.98 5.70 1.20
CA TYR A 53 3.96 4.73 0.81
C TYR A 53 3.45 3.96 2.02
N HIS A 54 2.25 3.41 1.89
CA HIS A 54 1.61 2.51 2.84
C HIS A 54 1.25 1.21 2.16
N LEU A 55 1.51 0.09 2.83
CA LEU A 55 1.12 -1.25 2.42
C LEU A 55 0.36 -1.93 3.55
N LEU A 56 -0.62 -2.73 3.20
CA LEU A 56 -1.32 -3.62 4.12
C LEU A 56 -1.09 -5.04 3.63
N LEU A 57 -0.34 -5.82 4.39
CA LEU A 57 0.20 -7.11 3.97
C LEU A 57 -0.18 -8.23 4.94
N ASP A 58 -0.63 -9.37 4.39
CA ASP A 58 -0.64 -10.65 5.10
C ASP A 58 0.63 -11.41 4.72
N VAL A 59 1.46 -11.73 5.70
CA VAL A 59 2.79 -12.32 5.46
C VAL A 59 3.31 -13.07 6.69
N ASP A 60 4.19 -14.03 6.48
CA ASP A 60 4.96 -14.65 7.56
C ASP A 60 5.97 -13.64 8.15
N ASP A 61 6.09 -13.65 9.48
CA ASP A 61 6.95 -12.70 10.22
C ASP A 61 8.40 -12.70 9.70
N ASP A 62 8.93 -13.88 9.33
CA ASP A 62 10.30 -14.04 8.83
C ASP A 62 10.44 -13.60 7.35
N ALA A 63 9.36 -13.63 6.58
CA ALA A 63 9.36 -13.25 5.16
C ALA A 63 9.23 -11.73 4.96
N LEU A 64 8.58 -11.03 5.89
CA LEU A 64 8.38 -9.58 5.81
C LEU A 64 9.69 -8.79 5.65
N PRO A 65 10.74 -9.00 6.49
CA PRO A 65 12.00 -8.26 6.33
C PRO A 65 12.69 -8.54 4.99
N VAL A 66 12.61 -9.77 4.49
CA VAL A 66 13.24 -10.18 3.22
C VAL A 66 12.55 -9.50 2.04
N GLY A 67 11.21 -9.52 2.02
CA GLY A 67 10.41 -8.88 0.98
C GLY A 67 10.60 -7.37 0.98
N MET A 68 10.52 -6.74 2.13
CA MET A 68 10.67 -5.28 2.29
C MET A 68 12.08 -4.80 1.93
N HIS A 69 13.12 -5.54 2.31
CA HIS A 69 14.48 -5.23 1.89
C HIS A 69 14.61 -5.25 0.36
N SER A 70 14.07 -6.30 -0.29
CA SER A 70 14.10 -6.44 -1.74
C SER A 70 13.36 -5.29 -2.43
N LEU A 71 12.14 -4.96 -1.98
CA LEU A 71 11.32 -3.87 -2.52
C LEU A 71 12.05 -2.53 -2.43
N ASN A 72 12.47 -2.16 -1.23
CA ASN A 72 13.08 -0.86 -0.96
C ASN A 72 14.43 -0.70 -1.68
N PHE A 73 15.26 -1.73 -1.71
CA PHE A 73 16.53 -1.72 -2.41
C PHE A 73 16.34 -1.52 -3.93
N ARG A 74 15.45 -2.29 -4.54
CA ARG A 74 15.20 -2.20 -5.98
C ARG A 74 14.59 -0.85 -6.38
N HIS A 75 13.66 -0.34 -5.57
CA HIS A 75 13.12 1.00 -5.79
C HIS A 75 14.20 2.07 -5.72
N ALA A 76 15.03 2.06 -4.67
CA ALA A 76 16.11 3.02 -4.50
C ALA A 76 17.12 2.98 -5.67
N VAL A 77 17.50 1.78 -6.12
CA VAL A 77 18.40 1.62 -7.28
C VAL A 77 17.76 2.20 -8.55
N ALA A 78 16.51 1.83 -8.84
CA ALA A 78 15.81 2.30 -10.04
C ALA A 78 15.63 3.82 -10.03
N PHE A 79 15.25 4.38 -8.88
CA PHE A 79 15.10 5.82 -8.68
C PHE A 79 16.43 6.56 -8.89
N ASN A 80 17.50 6.11 -8.24
CA ASN A 80 18.82 6.72 -8.37
C ASN A 80 19.36 6.68 -9.80
N VAL A 81 19.23 5.55 -10.48
CA VAL A 81 19.63 5.41 -11.90
C VAL A 81 18.84 6.37 -12.77
N ARG A 82 17.51 6.43 -12.57
CA ARG A 82 16.65 7.27 -13.40
C ARG A 82 16.91 8.76 -13.20
N HIS A 83 17.17 9.19 -11.98
CA HIS A 83 17.31 10.60 -11.62
C HIS A 83 18.76 11.07 -11.49
N GLY A 84 19.75 10.22 -11.84
CA GLY A 84 21.17 10.56 -11.75
C GLY A 84 21.62 10.84 -10.32
N MET A 85 20.96 10.23 -9.32
CA MET A 85 21.24 10.45 -7.91
C MET A 85 22.15 9.38 -7.34
N LYS A 86 22.75 9.68 -6.18
CA LYS A 86 23.57 8.75 -5.40
C LYS A 86 23.16 8.82 -3.93
N GLY A 87 23.31 7.71 -3.22
CA GLY A 87 23.02 7.65 -1.78
C GLY A 87 21.63 7.11 -1.45
N HIS A 88 21.21 7.33 -0.22
CA HIS A 88 19.94 6.80 0.30
C HIS A 88 18.76 7.63 -0.17
N VAL A 89 17.79 6.99 -0.78
CA VAL A 89 16.51 7.59 -1.19
C VAL A 89 15.48 7.43 -0.08
N LEU A 90 15.43 6.24 0.51
CA LEU A 90 14.60 5.93 1.65
C LEU A 90 15.32 6.34 2.94
N GLY A 91 14.55 6.78 3.92
CA GLY A 91 15.03 7.11 5.25
C GLY A 91 15.60 5.92 6.00
N ALA A 92 15.28 5.81 7.27
CA ALA A 92 15.62 4.67 8.08
C ALA A 92 14.94 3.38 7.53
N ARG A 93 15.03 2.29 8.28
CA ARG A 93 14.30 1.06 8.00
C ARG A 93 12.80 1.37 7.92
N TYR A 94 12.02 0.60 7.12
CA TYR A 94 10.57 0.68 7.12
C TYR A 94 10.00 0.44 8.52
N ASP A 95 8.83 0.99 8.78
CA ASP A 95 8.05 0.71 9.98
C ASP A 95 6.98 -0.35 9.66
N ALA A 96 6.68 -1.19 10.65
CA ALA A 96 5.65 -2.22 10.54
C ALA A 96 4.89 -2.34 11.85
N ALA A 97 3.58 -2.15 11.79
CA ALA A 97 2.66 -2.34 12.91
C ALA A 97 1.79 -3.57 12.65
N ARG A 98 1.75 -4.50 13.60
CA ARG A 98 0.90 -5.69 13.52
C ARG A 98 -0.56 -5.32 13.72
N ILE A 99 -1.43 -5.88 12.90
CA ILE A 99 -2.88 -5.73 12.99
C ILE A 99 -3.43 -6.92 13.80
N GLU A 100 -4.20 -6.62 14.86
CA GLU A 100 -4.60 -7.65 15.83
C GLU A 100 -6.09 -8.03 15.74
N SER A 101 -6.90 -7.25 15.02
CA SER A 101 -8.34 -7.51 14.86
C SER A 101 -8.87 -6.99 13.54
N ASP A 102 -10.06 -7.45 13.13
CA ASP A 102 -10.72 -6.95 11.92
C ASP A 102 -11.16 -5.49 12.05
N GLU A 103 -11.52 -5.04 13.26
CA GLU A 103 -11.81 -3.63 13.53
C GLU A 103 -10.55 -2.76 13.32
N HIS A 104 -9.40 -3.22 13.85
CA HIS A 104 -8.10 -2.57 13.63
C HIS A 104 -7.74 -2.57 12.15
N LEU A 105 -7.96 -3.69 11.44
CA LEU A 105 -7.73 -3.82 10.01
C LEU A 105 -8.51 -2.76 9.21
N LEU A 106 -9.81 -2.63 9.47
CA LEU A 106 -10.66 -1.65 8.80
C LEU A 106 -10.26 -0.21 9.11
N THR A 107 -9.91 0.08 10.37
CA THR A 107 -9.45 1.40 10.78
C THR A 107 -8.17 1.80 10.06
N VAL A 108 -7.20 0.89 9.96
CA VAL A 108 -5.94 1.13 9.25
C VAL A 108 -6.17 1.22 7.74
N PHE A 109 -7.03 0.36 7.18
CA PHE A 109 -7.38 0.45 5.76
C PHE A 109 -7.98 1.82 5.43
N ARG A 110 -8.96 2.28 6.20
CA ARG A 110 -9.56 3.62 6.06
C ARG A 110 -8.50 4.72 6.13
N TYR A 111 -7.62 4.68 7.13
CA TYR A 111 -6.51 5.63 7.27
C TYR A 111 -5.64 5.66 6.00
N ILE A 112 -5.20 4.50 5.50
CA ILE A 112 -4.36 4.40 4.31
C ILE A 112 -5.06 5.00 3.08
N MET A 113 -6.34 4.66 2.87
CA MET A 113 -7.07 5.09 1.68
C MET A 113 -7.48 6.57 1.71
N ARG A 114 -7.61 7.17 2.89
CA ARG A 114 -7.88 8.60 3.06
C ARG A 114 -6.64 9.49 3.02
N ASN A 115 -5.46 8.92 3.12
CA ASN A 115 -4.19 9.66 3.17
C ASN A 115 -4.06 10.72 2.05
N PRO A 116 -4.39 10.43 0.77
CA PRO A 116 -4.34 11.42 -0.29
C PRO A 116 -5.32 12.59 -0.11
N VAL A 117 -6.52 12.32 0.42
CA VAL A 117 -7.53 13.36 0.70
C VAL A 117 -7.05 14.26 1.84
N GLU A 118 -6.55 13.67 2.92
CA GLU A 118 -6.02 14.41 4.07
C GLU A 118 -4.77 15.23 3.71
N ALA A 119 -4.01 14.79 2.71
CA ALA A 119 -2.90 15.54 2.14
C ALA A 119 -3.32 16.59 1.09
N GLY A 120 -4.62 16.72 0.78
CA GLY A 120 -5.14 17.66 -0.21
C GLY A 120 -4.76 17.36 -1.66
N LEU A 121 -4.46 16.10 -1.97
CA LEU A 121 -4.06 15.67 -3.32
C LEU A 121 -5.25 15.29 -4.21
N CYS A 122 -6.39 14.98 -3.61
CA CYS A 122 -7.66 14.72 -4.28
C CYS A 122 -8.83 14.99 -3.33
N ASP A 123 -10.04 15.13 -3.90
CA ASP A 123 -11.25 15.38 -3.10
C ASP A 123 -11.86 14.11 -2.52
N ARG A 124 -11.69 12.99 -3.20
CA ARG A 124 -12.25 11.68 -2.79
C ARG A 124 -11.17 10.60 -2.87
N PRO A 125 -11.19 9.60 -1.96
CA PRO A 125 -10.17 8.54 -1.94
C PRO A 125 -10.06 7.75 -3.25
N GLU A 126 -11.19 7.52 -3.94
CA GLU A 126 -11.23 6.81 -5.22
C GLU A 126 -10.64 7.59 -6.40
N ASP A 127 -10.47 8.89 -6.26
CA ASP A 127 -9.86 9.74 -7.30
C ASP A 127 -8.32 9.68 -7.30
N TRP A 128 -7.72 9.07 -6.25
CA TRP A 128 -6.28 8.89 -6.20
C TRP A 128 -5.83 7.64 -6.96
N PRO A 129 -5.19 7.78 -8.14
CA PRO A 129 -4.89 6.64 -9.01
C PRO A 129 -3.77 5.72 -8.49
N TRP A 130 -3.04 6.18 -7.46
CA TRP A 130 -1.89 5.47 -6.89
C TRP A 130 -2.23 4.76 -5.57
N SER A 131 -3.47 4.35 -5.42
CA SER A 131 -3.95 3.45 -4.37
C SER A 131 -4.73 2.28 -4.96
N SER A 132 -4.88 1.22 -4.19
CA SER A 132 -5.72 0.08 -4.54
C SER A 132 -7.22 0.34 -4.33
N TYR A 133 -7.61 1.50 -3.79
CA TYR A 133 -8.96 1.74 -3.29
C TYR A 133 -10.04 1.67 -4.37
N ALA A 134 -9.87 2.39 -5.47
CA ALA A 134 -10.86 2.41 -6.56
C ALA A 134 -11.12 0.99 -7.11
N ALA A 135 -10.07 0.17 -7.25
CA ALA A 135 -10.19 -1.22 -7.67
C ALA A 135 -10.89 -2.09 -6.59
N THR A 136 -10.57 -1.87 -5.31
CA THR A 136 -11.18 -2.61 -4.19
C THR A 136 -12.69 -2.40 -4.10
N ILE A 137 -13.19 -1.21 -4.43
CA ILE A 137 -14.63 -0.90 -4.46
C ILE A 137 -15.28 -1.11 -5.84
N GLY A 138 -14.59 -1.74 -6.79
CA GLY A 138 -15.12 -2.09 -8.11
C GLY A 138 -15.25 -0.92 -9.09
N ARG A 139 -14.52 0.19 -8.87
CA ARG A 139 -14.53 1.39 -9.74
C ARG A 139 -13.32 1.50 -10.67
N ALA A 140 -12.38 0.56 -10.60
CA ALA A 140 -11.22 0.47 -11.47
C ALA A 140 -10.83 -0.99 -11.68
N GLU A 141 -9.98 -1.24 -12.68
CA GLU A 141 -9.41 -2.57 -12.92
C GLU A 141 -8.55 -3.03 -11.73
N PRO A 142 -8.70 -4.29 -11.30
CA PRO A 142 -7.97 -4.81 -10.17
C PRO A 142 -6.48 -4.98 -10.49
N HIS A 143 -5.63 -4.65 -9.52
CA HIS A 143 -4.23 -5.01 -9.58
C HIS A 143 -4.06 -6.50 -9.31
N SER A 144 -3.37 -7.23 -10.19
CA SER A 144 -3.20 -8.70 -10.11
C SER A 144 -2.51 -9.17 -8.82
N PHE A 145 -1.73 -8.30 -8.18
CA PHE A 145 -1.01 -8.59 -6.93
C PHE A 145 -1.76 -8.14 -5.66
N VAL A 146 -2.96 -7.56 -5.80
CA VAL A 146 -3.79 -7.13 -4.66
C VAL A 146 -4.94 -8.11 -4.47
N ASN A 147 -5.12 -8.56 -3.23
CA ASN A 147 -6.24 -9.41 -2.83
C ASN A 147 -7.02 -8.75 -1.68
N PRO A 148 -8.09 -8.00 -1.97
CA PRO A 148 -8.86 -7.31 -0.95
C PRO A 148 -9.90 -8.20 -0.26
N SER A 149 -9.95 -9.50 -0.54
CA SER A 149 -11.01 -10.41 -0.08
C SER A 149 -11.20 -10.38 1.43
N ARG A 150 -10.11 -10.30 2.19
CA ARG A 150 -10.19 -10.22 3.66
C ARG A 150 -10.80 -8.90 4.14
N ILE A 151 -10.52 -7.78 3.46
CA ILE A 151 -11.13 -6.48 3.78
C ILE A 151 -12.63 -6.53 3.50
N LEU A 152 -13.02 -7.04 2.34
CA LEU A 152 -14.42 -7.14 1.94
C LEU A 152 -15.21 -8.15 2.80
N ALA A 153 -14.55 -9.21 3.28
CA ALA A 153 -15.17 -10.20 4.16
C ALA A 153 -15.55 -9.65 5.55
N CYS A 154 -15.05 -8.47 5.94
CA CYS A 154 -15.50 -7.77 7.15
C CYS A 154 -16.93 -7.19 7.00
N PHE A 155 -17.50 -7.23 5.82
CA PHE A 155 -18.85 -6.72 5.51
C PHE A 155 -19.72 -7.84 4.99
N ASP A 156 -20.90 -8.01 5.61
CA ASP A 156 -21.87 -9.03 5.18
C ASP A 156 -22.46 -8.74 3.80
N GLY A 157 -22.73 -9.81 3.05
CA GLY A 157 -23.48 -9.75 1.78
C GLY A 157 -22.62 -10.10 0.57
N PRO A 158 -23.21 -10.01 -0.63
CA PRO A 158 -22.51 -10.26 -1.89
C PRO A 158 -21.40 -9.19 -2.11
N PRO A 159 -20.41 -9.48 -2.98
CA PRO A 159 -19.24 -8.61 -3.18
C PRO A 159 -19.57 -7.14 -3.45
N GLU A 160 -20.60 -6.87 -4.24
CA GLU A 160 -21.01 -5.50 -4.59
C GLU A 160 -21.55 -4.74 -3.37
N LEU A 161 -22.28 -5.43 -2.50
CA LEU A 161 -22.81 -4.84 -1.26
C LEU A 161 -21.66 -4.61 -0.24
N ALA A 162 -20.76 -5.57 -0.11
CA ALA A 162 -19.57 -5.43 0.72
C ALA A 162 -18.71 -4.24 0.27
N ALA A 163 -18.49 -4.08 -1.03
CA ALA A 163 -17.78 -2.94 -1.60
C ALA A 163 -18.49 -1.60 -1.33
N ALA A 164 -19.81 -1.55 -1.46
CA ALA A 164 -20.61 -0.35 -1.15
C ALA A 164 -20.53 0.02 0.34
N ARG A 165 -20.58 -0.97 1.24
CA ARG A 165 -20.45 -0.77 2.70
C ARG A 165 -19.05 -0.33 3.08
N LEU A 166 -18.02 -0.93 2.49
CA LEU A 166 -16.64 -0.48 2.64
C LEU A 166 -16.48 0.98 2.18
N HIS A 167 -17.08 1.33 1.04
CA HIS A 167 -17.03 2.70 0.53
C HIS A 167 -17.69 3.69 1.49
N ALA A 168 -18.88 3.38 2.02
CA ALA A 168 -19.53 4.19 3.04
C ALA A 168 -18.64 4.35 4.28
N PHE A 169 -18.07 3.24 4.80
CA PHE A 169 -17.18 3.26 5.96
C PHE A 169 -15.93 4.13 5.75
N VAL A 170 -15.33 4.09 4.56
CA VAL A 170 -14.11 4.88 4.25
C VAL A 170 -14.44 6.37 4.08
N THR A 171 -15.60 6.71 3.55
CA THR A 171 -16.00 8.10 3.22
C THR A 171 -16.78 8.82 4.31
N GLU A 172 -17.34 8.11 5.28
CA GLU A 172 -17.95 8.73 6.48
C GLU A 172 -16.90 9.54 7.26
N LEU A 173 -17.29 10.78 7.66
CA LEU A 173 -16.43 11.72 8.41
C LEU A 173 -16.48 11.42 9.90
#